data_ebc994fc103e879825d2f05399f7a9cb
#
_entry.id   ebc994fc103e879825d2f05399f7a9cb
#
_cell.length_a   1.000
_cell.length_b   1.000
_cell.length_c   1.000
_cell.angle_alpha   90.00
_cell.angle_beta   90.00
_cell.angle_gamma   90.00
#
_symmetry.space_group_name_H-M   'P 1'
#
loop_
_entity.id
_entity.type
_entity.pdbx_description
1 polymer ?
#
loop_
_entity_poly.entity_id
_entity_poly.type
_entity_poly.pdbx_seq_one_letter_code
_entity_poly.pdbx_strand_id
1 'polypeptide(L)'
;NEYEEIFKHLKINSYNQFYQAEAYDGLVAGTIMSIQEKKSAKGSPYAIIKFSDQKGEFELFLFSEILVNNRDKLKESESFILTLQKDKIINENTKKRINVRKIQRLDEVINKPFSNVTIELSENCNINEVKEILSTKGETTVNLIIKNKNQIANYSLENNRKFDLKLFKALKAKNYVEKITV
;
A
#
# COMPACT_ATOMS: atom_id res chain seq x y z
N ASN A 1 -3.61 -2.22 14.03
CA ASN A 1 -3.56 -1.08 13.12
C ASN A 1 -4.49 -1.34 11.93
N GLU A 2 -5.32 -0.35 11.63
CA GLU A 2 -6.39 -0.48 10.64
C GLU A 2 -5.88 -0.87 9.23
N TYR A 3 -4.67 -0.49 8.90
CA TYR A 3 -4.05 -0.69 7.58
C TYR A 3 -2.98 -1.80 7.55
N GLU A 4 -2.72 -2.49 8.64
CA GLU A 4 -1.59 -3.42 8.73
C GLU A 4 -1.65 -4.55 7.70
N GLU A 5 -2.82 -5.15 7.50
CA GLU A 5 -2.99 -6.24 6.53
C GLU A 5 -2.82 -5.75 5.08
N ILE A 6 -3.29 -4.53 4.78
CA ILE A 6 -3.10 -3.92 3.45
C ILE A 6 -1.64 -3.56 3.23
N PHE A 7 -0.97 -3.04 4.24
CA PHE A 7 0.45 -2.74 4.12
C PHE A 7 1.27 -4.00 3.84
N LYS A 8 0.95 -5.11 4.52
CA LYS A 8 1.56 -6.42 4.20
C LYS A 8 1.29 -6.83 2.76
N HIS A 9 0.06 -6.66 2.30
CA HIS A 9 -0.34 -7.02 0.95
C HIS A 9 0.34 -6.16 -0.11
N LEU A 10 0.34 -4.85 0.06
CA LEU A 10 1.03 -3.90 -0.82
C LEU A 10 2.55 -3.89 -0.63
N LYS A 11 3.10 -4.75 0.25
CA LYS A 11 4.53 -4.80 0.60
C LYS A 11 5.08 -3.46 1.08
N ILE A 12 4.27 -2.71 1.83
CA ILE A 12 4.66 -1.45 2.45
C ILE A 12 5.40 -1.78 3.75
N ASN A 13 6.63 -1.31 3.86
CA ASN A 13 7.49 -1.50 5.02
C ASN A 13 7.52 -0.25 5.90
N SER A 14 7.96 -0.37 7.15
CA SER A 14 8.43 0.80 7.88
C SER A 14 9.71 1.33 7.25
N TYR A 15 10.00 2.63 7.45
CA TYR A 15 11.22 3.22 6.89
C TYR A 15 12.48 2.50 7.38
N ASN A 16 12.52 2.13 8.66
CA ASN A 16 13.66 1.41 9.22
C ASN A 16 13.84 0.02 8.59
N GLN A 17 12.75 -0.74 8.39
CA GLN A 17 12.80 -2.02 7.69
C GLN A 17 13.31 -1.86 6.25
N PHE A 18 12.81 -0.87 5.52
CA PHE A 18 13.30 -0.55 4.19
C PHE A 18 14.79 -0.19 4.21
N TYR A 19 15.21 0.70 5.14
CA TYR A 19 16.59 1.17 5.22
C TYR A 19 17.58 0.03 5.47
N GLN A 20 17.22 -0.93 6.32
CA GLN A 20 18.06 -2.07 6.68
C GLN A 20 18.02 -3.21 5.64
N ALA A 21 16.95 -3.33 4.87
CA ALA A 21 16.82 -4.38 3.86
C ALA A 21 17.91 -4.26 2.77
N GLU A 22 18.25 -5.37 2.12
CA GLU A 22 19.18 -5.37 0.98
C GLU A 22 18.54 -4.82 -0.30
N ALA A 23 17.21 -4.86 -0.40
CA ALA A 23 16.47 -4.37 -1.57
C ALA A 23 16.78 -2.89 -1.85
N TYR A 24 17.00 -2.56 -3.12
CA TYR A 24 17.27 -1.19 -3.55
C TYR A 24 16.02 -0.33 -3.58
N ASP A 25 14.88 -0.91 -3.93
CA ASP A 25 13.59 -0.22 -4.05
C ASP A 25 12.64 -0.71 -2.96
N GLY A 26 11.72 0.16 -2.55
CA GLY A 26 10.70 -0.22 -1.59
C GLY A 26 9.60 0.81 -1.44
N LEU A 27 8.49 0.36 -0.87
CA LEU A 27 7.36 1.20 -0.50
C LEU A 27 7.37 1.43 1.00
N VAL A 28 7.22 2.70 1.39
CA VAL A 28 7.12 3.13 2.78
C VAL A 28 5.91 4.05 2.93
N ALA A 29 5.13 3.88 3.98
CA ALA A 29 4.06 4.82 4.32
C ALA A 29 4.55 5.78 5.40
N GLY A 30 4.15 7.04 5.31
CA GLY A 30 4.46 8.05 6.31
C GLY A 30 3.49 9.21 6.31
N THR A 31 3.28 9.79 7.48
CA THR A 31 2.50 11.00 7.68
C THR A 31 3.44 12.19 7.81
N ILE A 32 3.16 13.27 7.09
CA ILE A 32 3.99 14.48 7.13
C ILE A 32 3.84 15.16 8.50
N MET A 33 4.99 15.38 9.15
CA MET A 33 5.10 16.10 10.41
C MET A 33 5.50 17.57 10.20
N SER A 34 6.39 17.82 9.26
CA SER A 34 6.82 19.18 8.89
C SER A 34 7.42 19.20 7.50
N ILE A 35 7.36 20.39 6.87
CA ILE A 35 7.89 20.65 5.52
C ILE A 35 8.75 21.91 5.58
N GLN A 36 9.96 21.82 5.06
CA GLN A 36 10.86 22.96 4.90
C GLN A 36 11.31 23.06 3.44
N GLU A 37 10.77 24.02 2.70
CA GLU A 37 11.24 24.30 1.35
C GLU A 37 12.50 25.18 1.37
N LYS A 38 13.47 24.83 0.54
CA LYS A 38 14.75 25.51 0.40
C LYS A 38 15.13 25.62 -1.08
N LYS A 39 16.16 26.41 -1.36
CA LYS A 39 16.78 26.49 -2.68
C LYS A 39 18.22 26.01 -2.59
N SER A 40 18.62 25.22 -3.57
CA SER A 40 20.03 24.82 -3.73
C SER A 40 20.90 26.01 -4.12
N ALA A 41 22.22 25.85 -4.08
CA ALA A 41 23.15 26.85 -4.56
C ALA A 41 22.95 27.27 -6.05
N LYS A 42 22.37 26.36 -6.84
CA LYS A 42 21.99 26.59 -8.24
C LYS A 42 20.58 27.17 -8.43
N GLY A 43 19.88 27.53 -7.32
CA GLY A 43 18.53 28.09 -7.33
C GLY A 43 17.40 27.08 -7.50
N SER A 44 17.67 25.78 -7.63
CA SER A 44 16.65 24.75 -7.77
C SER A 44 15.94 24.50 -6.44
N PRO A 45 14.59 24.46 -6.41
CA PRO A 45 13.86 24.21 -5.20
C PRO A 45 14.00 22.75 -4.74
N TYR A 46 14.04 22.53 -3.44
CA TYR A 46 13.91 21.22 -2.81
C TYR A 46 13.20 21.37 -1.48
N ALA A 47 12.64 20.29 -0.97
CA ALA A 47 12.03 20.26 0.36
C ALA A 47 12.70 19.20 1.23
N ILE A 48 12.86 19.53 2.51
CA ILE A 48 13.17 18.60 3.57
C ILE A 48 11.84 18.31 4.26
N ILE A 49 11.41 17.06 4.22
CA ILE A 49 10.13 16.65 4.80
C ILE A 49 10.39 15.62 5.88
N LYS A 50 9.89 15.93 7.07
CA LYS A 50 9.89 15.01 8.20
C LYS A 50 8.59 14.22 8.18
N PHE A 51 8.72 12.91 8.16
CA PHE A 51 7.63 11.96 8.23
C PHE A 51 7.65 11.17 9.52
N SER A 52 6.49 10.69 9.93
CA SER A 52 6.36 9.64 10.95
C SER A 52 5.73 8.39 10.34
N ASP A 53 6.20 7.22 10.74
CA ASP A 53 5.56 5.93 10.53
C ASP A 53 5.22 5.27 11.87
N GLN A 54 4.82 4.00 11.85
CA GLN A 54 4.47 3.26 13.07
C GLN A 54 5.68 2.95 13.97
N LYS A 55 6.90 3.07 13.47
CA LYS A 55 8.14 2.69 14.16
C LYS A 55 8.98 3.89 14.57
N GLY A 56 8.68 5.07 14.05
CA GLY A 56 9.41 6.28 14.38
C GLY A 56 9.28 7.40 13.36
N GLU A 57 10.22 8.31 13.41
CA GLU A 57 10.29 9.45 12.52
C GLU A 57 11.48 9.29 11.56
N PHE A 58 11.34 9.84 10.36
CA PHE A 58 12.40 9.85 9.36
C PHE A 58 12.30 11.10 8.48
N GLU A 59 13.38 11.44 7.83
CA GLU A 59 13.48 12.65 7.02
C GLU A 59 13.90 12.29 5.60
N LEU A 60 13.25 12.91 4.63
CA LEU A 60 13.52 12.73 3.21
C LEU A 60 13.67 14.06 2.50
N PHE A 61 14.48 14.05 1.44
CA PHE A 61 14.67 15.18 0.54
C PHE A 61 13.84 14.96 -0.72
N LEU A 62 12.95 15.89 -1.02
CA LEU A 62 12.22 15.94 -2.29
C LEU A 62 12.88 16.98 -3.19
N PHE A 63 13.49 16.51 -4.26
CA PHE A 63 14.12 17.39 -5.24
C PHE A 63 13.11 17.92 -6.26
N SER A 64 13.54 18.94 -6.99
CA SER A 64 12.70 19.85 -7.76
C SER A 64 11.56 19.21 -8.55
N GLU A 65 11.79 18.13 -9.27
CA GLU A 65 10.73 17.49 -10.08
C GLU A 65 9.60 16.89 -9.21
N ILE A 66 9.97 16.08 -8.23
CA ILE A 66 8.99 15.46 -7.31
C ILE A 66 8.29 16.52 -6.47
N LEU A 67 9.02 17.53 -6.00
CA LEU A 67 8.45 18.60 -5.20
C LEU A 67 7.44 19.43 -6.01
N VAL A 68 7.79 19.88 -7.20
CA VAL A 68 6.91 20.73 -8.03
C VAL A 68 5.63 19.98 -8.40
N ASN A 69 5.73 18.72 -8.80
CA ASN A 69 4.57 17.91 -9.21
C ASN A 69 3.62 17.54 -8.07
N ASN A 70 4.06 17.66 -6.83
CA ASN A 70 3.27 17.24 -5.67
C ASN A 70 3.03 18.36 -4.63
N ARG A 71 3.57 19.57 -4.84
CA ARG A 71 3.54 20.67 -3.85
C ARG A 71 2.15 20.91 -3.25
N ASP A 72 1.12 20.93 -4.08
CA ASP A 72 -0.26 21.23 -3.65
C ASP A 72 -0.85 20.15 -2.73
N LYS A 73 -0.34 18.92 -2.84
CA LYS A 73 -0.78 17.77 -2.04
C LYS A 73 0.00 17.64 -0.72
N LEU A 74 1.22 18.18 -0.67
CA LEU A 74 2.11 18.07 0.49
C LEU A 74 1.65 19.01 1.58
N LYS A 75 0.96 18.48 2.59
CA LYS A 75 0.49 19.21 3.77
C LYS A 75 0.78 18.41 5.04
N GLU A 76 1.04 19.13 6.13
CA GLU A 76 1.18 18.50 7.45
C GLU A 76 -0.07 17.69 7.81
N SER A 77 0.13 16.60 8.53
CA SER A 77 -0.87 15.60 8.91
C SER A 77 -1.44 14.75 7.76
N GLU A 78 -1.06 14.99 6.51
CA GLU A 78 -1.43 14.12 5.38
C GLU A 78 -0.51 12.91 5.29
N SER A 79 -1.08 11.77 4.92
CA SER A 79 -0.36 10.49 4.83
C SER A 79 -0.12 10.07 3.39
N PHE A 80 1.06 9.54 3.13
CA PHE A 80 1.52 9.18 1.78
C PHE A 80 2.15 7.79 1.75
N ILE A 81 2.08 7.18 0.58
CA ILE A 81 2.93 6.06 0.19
C ILE A 81 4.05 6.62 -0.67
N LEU A 82 5.26 6.31 -0.27
CA LEU A 82 6.50 6.76 -0.86
C LEU A 82 7.18 5.59 -1.57
N THR A 83 7.45 5.72 -2.85
CA THR A 83 8.36 4.81 -3.56
C THR A 83 9.77 5.33 -3.37
N LEU A 84 10.56 4.58 -2.63
CA LEU A 84 11.93 4.94 -2.27
C LEU A 84 12.93 4.07 -3.02
N GLN A 85 14.07 4.66 -3.31
CA GLN A 85 15.19 3.97 -3.93
C GLN A 85 16.50 4.35 -3.22
N LYS A 86 17.31 3.34 -2.91
CA LYS A 86 18.66 3.53 -2.37
C LYS A 86 19.65 3.79 -3.51
N ASP A 87 20.61 4.63 -3.29
CA ASP A 87 21.76 4.71 -4.19
C ASP A 87 22.60 3.41 -4.09
N LYS A 88 23.18 3.00 -5.22
CA LYS A 88 24.15 1.90 -5.21
C LYS A 88 25.34 2.34 -4.35
N ILE A 89 25.72 1.47 -3.40
CA ILE A 89 26.86 1.73 -2.52
C ILE A 89 28.12 1.69 -3.36
N ILE A 90 28.83 2.79 -3.41
CA ILE A 90 30.13 2.88 -4.07
C ILE A 90 31.25 2.50 -3.09
N ASN A 91 31.04 2.73 -1.77
CA ASN A 91 31.96 2.39 -0.69
C ASN A 91 31.18 2.05 0.59
N GLU A 92 31.65 1.07 1.37
CA GLU A 92 31.02 0.59 2.60
C GLU A 92 30.84 1.66 3.69
N ASN A 93 31.57 2.74 3.65
CA ASN A 93 31.56 3.82 4.65
C ASN A 93 30.62 5.00 4.32
N THR A 94 29.90 4.95 3.20
CA THR A 94 28.97 6.03 2.81
C THR A 94 27.54 5.71 3.29
N LYS A 95 26.91 6.68 3.99
CA LYS A 95 25.49 6.60 4.31
C LYS A 95 24.68 6.37 3.04
N LYS A 96 23.83 5.36 3.02
CA LYS A 96 22.92 5.09 1.90
C LYS A 96 22.04 6.31 1.66
N ARG A 97 22.20 6.95 0.51
CA ARG A 97 21.31 8.04 0.10
C ARG A 97 19.98 7.42 -0.35
N ILE A 98 18.88 7.98 0.15
CA ILE A 98 17.53 7.55 -0.19
C ILE A 98 16.90 8.60 -1.11
N ASN A 99 16.47 8.16 -2.28
CA ASN A 99 15.78 8.99 -3.26
C ASN A 99 14.29 8.69 -3.26
N VAL A 100 13.46 9.73 -3.26
CA VAL A 100 12.02 9.59 -3.47
C VAL A 100 11.76 9.57 -4.96
N ARG A 101 11.18 8.48 -5.47
CA ARG A 101 10.84 8.30 -6.89
C ARG A 101 9.39 8.65 -7.18
N LYS A 102 8.51 8.37 -6.24
CA LYS A 102 7.08 8.64 -6.37
C LYS A 102 6.48 8.91 -5.00
N ILE A 103 5.49 9.77 -4.98
CA ILE A 103 4.68 10.07 -3.80
C ILE A 103 3.20 10.00 -4.18
N GLN A 104 2.39 9.29 -3.40
CA GLN A 104 0.96 9.11 -3.62
C GLN A 104 0.23 9.26 -2.30
N ARG A 105 -0.92 9.91 -2.29
CA ARG A 105 -1.74 9.97 -1.08
C ARG A 105 -2.16 8.56 -0.66
N LEU A 106 -2.09 8.29 0.64
CA LEU A 106 -2.44 7.00 1.19
C LEU A 106 -3.89 6.64 0.89
N ASP A 107 -4.82 7.58 1.05
CA ASP A 107 -6.24 7.40 0.79
C ASP A 107 -6.55 7.08 -0.68
N GLU A 108 -5.83 7.69 -1.63
CA GLU A 108 -5.97 7.39 -3.08
C GLU A 108 -5.56 5.94 -3.39
N VAL A 109 -4.54 5.41 -2.69
CA VAL A 109 -4.05 4.05 -2.94
C VAL A 109 -4.92 3.00 -2.27
N ILE A 110 -5.32 3.21 -1.01
CA ILE A 110 -6.13 2.24 -0.26
C ILE A 110 -7.59 2.18 -0.72
N ASN A 111 -8.11 3.26 -1.33
CA ASN A 111 -9.46 3.29 -1.89
C ASN A 111 -9.52 2.82 -3.34
N LYS A 112 -8.38 2.54 -3.96
CA LYS A 112 -8.35 2.00 -5.32
C LYS A 112 -8.93 0.59 -5.34
N PRO A 113 -9.86 0.28 -6.25
CA PRO A 113 -10.38 -1.08 -6.41
C PRO A 113 -9.24 -2.06 -6.72
N PHE A 114 -9.32 -3.25 -6.12
CA PHE A 114 -8.42 -4.34 -6.50
C PHE A 114 -8.77 -4.85 -7.90
N SER A 115 -7.77 -5.18 -8.71
CA SER A 115 -8.02 -5.70 -10.07
C SER A 115 -8.55 -7.13 -10.04
N ASN A 116 -7.93 -7.97 -9.21
CA ASN A 116 -8.28 -9.38 -9.06
C ASN A 116 -8.29 -9.75 -7.59
N VAL A 117 -9.26 -10.57 -7.19
CA VAL A 117 -9.36 -11.10 -5.84
C VAL A 117 -9.68 -12.58 -5.90
N THR A 118 -8.97 -13.37 -5.11
CA THR A 118 -9.28 -14.78 -4.88
C THR A 118 -9.61 -14.98 -3.40
N ILE A 119 -10.80 -15.52 -3.12
CA ILE A 119 -11.30 -15.76 -1.77
C ILE A 119 -11.39 -17.27 -1.56
N GLU A 120 -10.61 -17.78 -0.61
CA GLU A 120 -10.67 -19.17 -0.18
C GLU A 120 -11.69 -19.30 0.96
N LEU A 121 -12.67 -20.15 0.76
CA LEU A 121 -13.81 -20.38 1.66
C LEU A 121 -13.77 -21.81 2.17
N SER A 122 -14.11 -22.00 3.45
CA SER A 122 -14.32 -23.33 4.03
C SER A 122 -15.63 -23.96 3.52
N GLU A 123 -15.77 -25.27 3.68
CA GLU A 123 -16.97 -26.03 3.33
C GLU A 123 -18.25 -25.54 4.03
N ASN A 124 -18.11 -24.91 5.20
CA ASN A 124 -19.20 -24.38 5.99
C ASN A 124 -19.63 -22.96 5.59
N CYS A 125 -19.11 -22.45 4.45
CA CYS A 125 -19.43 -21.10 4.02
C CYS A 125 -20.94 -20.97 3.67
N ASN A 126 -21.53 -19.86 4.11
CA ASN A 126 -22.85 -19.47 3.63
C ASN A 126 -22.73 -18.79 2.26
N ILE A 127 -22.88 -19.55 1.19
CA ILE A 127 -22.71 -19.05 -0.17
C ILE A 127 -23.70 -17.93 -0.51
N ASN A 128 -24.89 -17.91 0.07
CA ASN A 128 -25.86 -16.84 -0.16
C ASN A 128 -25.40 -15.53 0.47
N GLU A 129 -24.84 -15.58 1.69
CA GLU A 129 -24.24 -14.40 2.32
C GLU A 129 -23.07 -13.87 1.50
N VAL A 130 -22.20 -14.74 0.98
CA VAL A 130 -21.09 -14.35 0.11
C VAL A 130 -21.61 -13.67 -1.17
N LYS A 131 -22.67 -14.21 -1.79
CA LYS A 131 -23.30 -13.59 -2.96
C LYS A 131 -23.89 -12.21 -2.66
N GLU A 132 -24.53 -12.03 -1.52
CA GLU A 132 -25.05 -10.72 -1.09
C GLU A 132 -23.93 -9.71 -0.88
N ILE A 133 -22.88 -10.10 -0.18
CA ILE A 133 -21.71 -9.26 0.07
C ILE A 133 -21.05 -8.84 -1.26
N LEU A 134 -20.97 -9.76 -2.24
CA LEU A 134 -20.37 -9.54 -3.55
C LEU A 134 -21.41 -9.14 -4.63
N SER A 135 -22.57 -8.61 -4.24
CA SER A 135 -23.66 -8.29 -5.19
C SER A 135 -23.40 -7.05 -6.03
N THR A 136 -22.66 -6.08 -5.52
CA THR A 136 -22.44 -4.78 -6.18
C THR A 136 -21.48 -4.92 -7.36
N LYS A 137 -21.89 -4.46 -8.55
CA LYS A 137 -21.05 -4.40 -9.74
C LYS A 137 -19.87 -3.43 -9.54
N GLY A 138 -18.74 -3.73 -10.17
CA GLY A 138 -17.53 -2.93 -10.08
C GLY A 138 -16.47 -3.36 -11.07
N GLU A 139 -15.19 -3.16 -10.74
CA GLU A 139 -14.07 -3.39 -11.66
C GLU A 139 -13.20 -4.59 -11.27
N THR A 140 -13.48 -5.24 -10.15
CA THR A 140 -12.68 -6.34 -9.61
C THR A 140 -13.16 -7.70 -10.16
N THR A 141 -12.26 -8.47 -10.73
CA THR A 141 -12.50 -9.89 -11.04
C THR A 141 -12.41 -10.69 -9.74
N VAL A 142 -13.47 -11.44 -9.41
CA VAL A 142 -13.51 -12.22 -8.15
C VAL A 142 -13.56 -13.70 -8.45
N ASN A 143 -12.63 -14.45 -7.87
CA ASN A 143 -12.57 -15.90 -7.88
C ASN A 143 -12.85 -16.44 -6.49
N LEU A 144 -13.64 -17.50 -6.41
CA LEU A 144 -13.93 -18.20 -5.16
C LEU A 144 -13.32 -19.59 -5.22
N ILE A 145 -12.63 -20.00 -4.18
CA ILE A 145 -12.11 -21.35 -3.99
C ILE A 145 -12.81 -21.93 -2.78
N ILE A 146 -13.60 -22.98 -2.96
CA ILE A 146 -14.25 -23.68 -1.85
C ILE A 146 -13.49 -24.98 -1.62
N LYS A 147 -12.92 -25.14 -0.44
CA LYS A 147 -12.19 -26.34 -0.03
C LYS A 147 -13.06 -27.21 0.87
N ASN A 148 -13.22 -28.44 0.45
CA ASN A 148 -13.83 -29.51 1.23
C ASN A 148 -12.75 -30.61 1.42
N LYS A 149 -12.92 -31.50 2.38
CA LYS A 149 -11.95 -32.56 2.74
C LYS A 149 -11.39 -33.35 1.54
N ASN A 150 -12.19 -33.51 0.47
CA ASN A 150 -11.84 -34.37 -0.68
C ASN A 150 -11.87 -33.63 -2.02
N GLN A 151 -12.29 -32.38 -2.09
CA GLN A 151 -12.46 -31.66 -3.35
C GLN A 151 -12.16 -30.17 -3.20
N ILE A 152 -11.64 -29.59 -4.27
CA ILE A 152 -11.45 -28.14 -4.41
C ILE A 152 -12.34 -27.69 -5.57
N ALA A 153 -13.27 -26.80 -5.31
CA ALA A 153 -14.10 -26.19 -6.34
C ALA A 153 -13.65 -24.74 -6.57
N ASN A 154 -13.37 -24.41 -7.84
CA ASN A 154 -13.00 -23.07 -8.25
C ASN A 154 -14.14 -22.44 -9.04
N TYR A 155 -14.57 -21.26 -8.65
CA TYR A 155 -15.61 -20.48 -9.32
C TYR A 155 -15.07 -19.11 -9.67
N SER A 156 -15.20 -18.71 -10.93
CA SER A 156 -14.99 -17.32 -11.34
C SER A 156 -16.36 -16.65 -11.49
N LEU A 157 -16.55 -15.49 -10.87
CA LEU A 157 -17.80 -14.76 -11.02
C LEU A 157 -17.86 -14.16 -12.42
N GLU A 158 -18.97 -14.37 -13.12
CA GLU A 158 -19.15 -13.95 -14.53
C GLU A 158 -18.98 -12.44 -14.75
N ASN A 159 -19.30 -11.62 -13.76
CA ASN A 159 -19.17 -10.18 -13.84
C ASN A 159 -18.26 -9.65 -12.76
N ASN A 160 -17.53 -8.58 -13.07
CA ASN A 160 -16.71 -7.89 -12.09
C ASN A 160 -17.54 -7.31 -10.95
N ARG A 161 -16.96 -7.28 -9.76
CA ARG A 161 -17.59 -6.82 -8.52
C ARG A 161 -16.88 -5.60 -7.97
N LYS A 162 -17.60 -4.80 -7.20
CA LYS A 162 -16.96 -3.81 -6.34
C LYS A 162 -16.24 -4.57 -5.22
N PHE A 163 -14.92 -4.39 -5.14
CA PHE A 163 -14.13 -4.96 -4.07
C PHE A 163 -13.09 -3.93 -3.61
N ASP A 164 -13.38 -3.32 -2.49
CA ASP A 164 -12.56 -2.30 -1.86
C ASP A 164 -12.04 -2.78 -0.50
N LEU A 165 -11.25 -1.95 0.16
CA LEU A 165 -10.71 -2.24 1.49
C LEU A 165 -11.80 -2.54 2.53
N LYS A 166 -12.93 -1.86 2.48
CA LYS A 166 -14.04 -2.07 3.42
C LYS A 166 -14.60 -3.48 3.28
N LEU A 167 -14.78 -3.92 2.02
CA LEU A 167 -15.26 -5.26 1.72
C LEU A 167 -14.23 -6.33 2.08
N PHE A 168 -12.95 -6.08 1.81
CA PHE A 168 -11.84 -6.95 2.24
C PHE A 168 -11.90 -7.21 3.75
N LYS A 169 -12.01 -6.16 4.56
CA LYS A 169 -12.10 -6.27 6.03
C LYS A 169 -13.35 -7.03 6.47
N ALA A 170 -14.50 -6.70 5.87
CA ALA A 170 -15.77 -7.35 6.20
C ALA A 170 -15.73 -8.85 5.93
N LEU A 171 -15.17 -9.28 4.80
CA LEU A 171 -15.01 -10.68 4.45
C LEU A 171 -13.96 -11.39 5.33
N LYS A 172 -12.82 -10.72 5.57
CA LYS A 172 -11.75 -11.28 6.41
C LYS A 172 -12.20 -11.57 7.85
N ALA A 173 -13.19 -10.84 8.34
CA ALA A 173 -13.78 -11.06 9.67
C ALA A 173 -14.75 -12.26 9.74
N LYS A 174 -15.11 -12.87 8.61
CA LYS A 174 -16.00 -14.02 8.56
C LYS A 174 -15.23 -15.31 8.88
N ASN A 175 -15.78 -16.13 9.75
CA ASN A 175 -15.16 -17.38 10.22
C ASN A 175 -14.99 -18.44 9.12
N TYR A 176 -15.75 -18.34 8.03
CA TYR A 176 -15.68 -19.24 6.88
C TYR A 176 -14.73 -18.75 5.78
N VAL A 177 -14.12 -17.59 5.93
CA VAL A 177 -13.08 -17.07 5.01
C VAL A 177 -11.71 -17.49 5.51
N GLU A 178 -11.07 -18.41 4.80
CA GLU A 178 -9.75 -18.92 5.16
C GLU A 178 -8.63 -17.97 4.70
N LYS A 179 -8.75 -17.46 3.47
CA LYS A 179 -7.74 -16.59 2.88
C LYS A 179 -8.34 -15.66 1.84
N ILE A 180 -7.82 -14.46 1.75
CA ILE A 180 -8.07 -13.52 0.65
C ILE A 180 -6.72 -13.16 0.03
N THR A 181 -6.61 -13.36 -1.30
CA THR A 181 -5.46 -12.97 -2.11
C THR A 181 -5.94 -11.93 -3.12
N VAL A 182 -5.30 -10.79 -3.21
CA VAL A 182 -5.64 -9.66 -4.07
C VAL A 182 -4.45 -9.31 -4.94
#